data_9ed30ba41d1ea2506e178ab1080a67bd
#
_entry.id   9ed30ba41d1ea2506e178ab1080a67bd
#
_cell.length_a   1.000
_cell.length_b   1.000
_cell.length_c   1.000
_cell.angle_alpha   90.00
_cell.angle_beta   90.00
_cell.angle_gamma   90.00
#
_symmetry.space_group_name_H-M   'P 1'
#
loop_
_entity.id
_entity.type
_entity.pdbx_description
1 polymer ?
#
loop_
_entity_poly.entity_id
_entity_poly.type
_entity_poly.pdbx_seq_one_letter_code
_entity_poly.pdbx_strand_id
1 'polypeptide(L)'
;MKSEIVIHEPATGGERVVYVTDVLIEAPNWSPDGTFLVFNGDGLIWRLDLADSAKPQRIDTGFATACNNDHGISPDGTTLVISDKSETGQSCIYTLPIDGGVPRRITDNVPSWWHGWSPDGRTMAYAAARDDGMDIYTVRSSGGEETRLTDGGGHYDGPDYTPDGKWIWFNSDRGGTMQLWRVRTDGSGIEQMTNDDRVNWFPHPSPDGTAVLYLAYEAGTEGHPRDRDVELRLVNPEGGGIRTAVSLFGGQGSINVPCWAPDSTAFAYVRYARP
;
A
#
# COMPACT_ATOMS: atom_id res chain seq x y z
N MET A 1 20.02 9.23 7.14
CA MET A 1 19.45 8.59 5.91
C MET A 1 18.64 9.67 5.22
N LYS A 2 18.81 9.86 3.93
CA LYS A 2 18.02 10.83 3.16
C LYS A 2 16.88 10.10 2.46
N SER A 3 15.65 10.56 2.64
CA SER A 3 14.46 10.04 1.97
C SER A 3 13.91 11.09 1.00
N GLU A 4 13.44 10.67 -0.17
CA GLU A 4 12.85 11.53 -1.18
C GLU A 4 11.49 10.97 -1.61
N ILE A 5 10.44 11.81 -1.57
CA ILE A 5 9.18 11.50 -2.25
C ILE A 5 9.30 11.96 -3.69
N VAL A 6 9.07 11.05 -4.61
CA VAL A 6 9.16 11.26 -6.05
C VAL A 6 7.83 10.95 -6.70
N ILE A 7 7.43 11.77 -7.64
CA ILE A 7 6.31 11.51 -8.56
C ILE A 7 6.91 11.10 -9.90
N HIS A 8 6.49 9.94 -10.42
CA HIS A 8 6.92 9.38 -11.69
C HIS A 8 5.74 9.30 -12.67
N GLU A 9 5.99 9.71 -13.91
CA GLU A 9 5.04 9.64 -15.02
C GLU A 9 5.39 8.46 -15.95
N PRO A 10 4.66 7.33 -15.90
CA PRO A 10 5.03 6.13 -16.66
C PRO A 10 5.00 6.28 -18.17
N ALA A 11 4.24 7.24 -18.69
CA ALA A 11 4.13 7.49 -20.13
C ALA A 11 5.33 8.22 -20.70
N THR A 12 5.97 9.10 -19.93
CA THR A 12 7.11 9.94 -20.37
C THR A 12 8.44 9.49 -19.79
N GLY A 13 8.41 8.74 -18.68
CA GLY A 13 9.55 8.45 -17.83
C GLY A 13 10.01 9.66 -17.00
N GLY A 14 9.19 10.72 -16.94
CA GLY A 14 9.46 11.94 -16.17
C GLY A 14 9.43 11.68 -14.66
N GLU A 15 10.34 12.32 -13.92
CA GLU A 15 10.38 12.30 -12.46
C GLU A 15 10.43 13.69 -11.87
N ARG A 16 9.70 13.90 -10.78
CA ARG A 16 9.74 15.14 -9.99
C ARG A 16 9.88 14.80 -8.51
N VAL A 17 10.97 15.24 -7.88
CA VAL A 17 11.14 15.17 -6.42
C VAL A 17 10.27 16.26 -5.81
N VAL A 18 9.33 15.87 -4.96
CA VAL A 18 8.36 16.78 -4.31
C VAL A 18 8.67 17.04 -2.86
N TYR A 19 9.42 16.15 -2.20
CA TYR A 19 9.87 16.36 -0.83
C TYR A 19 11.17 15.62 -0.55
N VAL A 20 12.01 16.22 0.30
CA VAL A 20 13.31 15.66 0.73
C VAL A 20 13.48 15.88 2.23
N THR A 21 13.92 14.85 2.94
CA THR A 21 14.16 14.90 4.38
C THR A 21 15.29 13.95 4.79
N ASP A 22 15.90 14.21 5.96
CA ASP A 22 16.87 13.30 6.58
C ASP A 22 16.20 12.26 7.53
N VAL A 23 14.88 12.34 7.67
CA VAL A 23 14.06 11.38 8.44
C VAL A 23 13.59 10.26 7.52
N LEU A 24 13.46 9.04 8.05
CA LEU A 24 12.81 7.95 7.35
C LEU A 24 11.33 8.27 7.16
N ILE A 25 10.89 8.31 5.91
CA ILE A 25 9.49 8.40 5.53
C ILE A 25 9.15 7.28 4.55
N GLU A 26 7.89 6.87 4.48
CA GLU A 26 7.44 5.71 3.70
C GLU A 26 6.03 5.91 3.14
N ALA A 27 5.71 5.13 2.10
CA ALA A 27 4.35 4.84 1.64
C ALA A 27 3.51 6.08 1.28
N PRO A 28 3.88 6.86 0.26
CA PRO A 28 3.09 8.02 -0.16
C PRO A 28 1.78 7.57 -0.82
N ASN A 29 0.65 8.04 -0.28
CA ASN A 29 -0.69 7.75 -0.78
C ASN A 29 -1.37 9.05 -1.25
N TRP A 30 -1.94 9.04 -2.46
CA TRP A 30 -2.58 10.21 -3.06
C TRP A 30 -3.99 10.46 -2.49
N SER A 31 -4.32 11.75 -2.35
CA SER A 31 -5.72 12.15 -2.16
C SER A 31 -6.55 11.91 -3.43
N PRO A 32 -7.84 11.54 -3.31
CA PRO A 32 -8.70 11.32 -4.48
C PRO A 32 -8.90 12.54 -5.38
N ASP A 33 -8.70 13.75 -4.87
CA ASP A 33 -8.72 15.00 -5.63
C ASP A 33 -7.37 15.36 -6.28
N GLY A 34 -6.31 14.57 -6.01
CA GLY A 34 -4.98 14.77 -6.58
C GLY A 34 -4.18 15.92 -5.99
N THR A 35 -4.66 16.58 -4.91
CA THR A 35 -4.06 17.82 -4.42
C THR A 35 -2.97 17.64 -3.37
N PHE A 36 -2.93 16.49 -2.68
CA PHE A 36 -1.94 16.20 -1.65
C PHE A 36 -1.58 14.71 -1.58
N LEU A 37 -0.48 14.42 -0.87
CA LEU A 37 -0.09 13.09 -0.45
C LEU A 37 -0.18 12.97 1.07
N VAL A 38 -0.50 11.77 1.57
CA VAL A 38 -0.22 11.38 2.94
C VAL A 38 0.92 10.36 2.95
N PHE A 39 1.74 10.37 4.00
CA PHE A 39 2.83 9.43 4.19
C PHE A 39 3.13 9.27 5.68
N ASN A 40 3.81 8.20 6.08
CA ASN A 40 4.24 8.02 7.46
C ASN A 40 5.71 8.37 7.65
N GLY A 41 6.04 8.76 8.89
CA GLY A 41 7.40 9.01 9.35
C GLY A 41 7.43 9.12 10.87
N ASP A 42 8.38 8.47 11.54
CA ASP A 42 8.53 8.43 13.00
C ASP A 42 7.25 7.99 13.75
N GLY A 43 6.49 7.05 13.18
CA GLY A 43 5.23 6.57 13.77
C GLY A 43 4.04 7.53 13.64
N LEU A 44 4.19 8.60 12.87
CA LEU A 44 3.18 9.64 12.67
C LEU A 44 2.75 9.71 11.21
N ILE A 45 1.60 10.30 10.96
CA ILE A 45 1.07 10.53 9.61
C ILE A 45 1.21 12.02 9.25
N TRP A 46 1.66 12.24 8.04
CA TRP A 46 1.96 13.56 7.49
C TRP A 46 1.19 13.78 6.20
N ARG A 47 0.74 15.01 5.97
CA ARG A 47 0.16 15.50 4.72
C ARG A 47 1.14 16.44 4.03
N LEU A 48 1.35 16.25 2.72
CA LEU A 48 2.11 17.12 1.85
C LEU A 48 1.21 17.62 0.72
N ASP A 49 0.82 18.89 0.75
CA ASP A 49 0.14 19.52 -0.36
C ASP A 49 1.09 19.61 -1.56
N LEU A 50 0.59 19.31 -2.77
CA LEU A 50 1.42 19.29 -3.98
C LEU A 50 1.58 20.65 -4.66
N ALA A 51 1.03 21.71 -4.06
CA ALA A 51 1.32 23.09 -4.44
C ALA A 51 2.79 23.44 -4.21
N ASP A 52 3.30 24.38 -4.99
CA ASP A 52 4.70 24.80 -4.92
C ASP A 52 5.10 25.23 -3.49
N SER A 53 6.27 24.74 -3.05
CA SER A 53 6.89 25.09 -1.77
C SER A 53 6.10 24.67 -0.50
N ALA A 54 5.13 23.76 -0.60
CA ALA A 54 4.43 23.24 0.56
C ALA A 54 5.38 22.44 1.48
N LYS A 55 5.15 22.57 2.79
CA LYS A 55 5.85 21.77 3.81
C LYS A 55 4.88 20.74 4.37
N PRO A 56 5.36 19.54 4.71
CA PRO A 56 4.52 18.54 5.35
C PRO A 56 3.90 19.09 6.65
N GLN A 57 2.62 18.78 6.83
CA GLN A 57 1.86 19.09 8.04
C GLN A 57 1.51 17.76 8.72
N ARG A 58 1.72 17.68 10.02
CA ARG A 58 1.33 16.52 10.80
C ARG A 58 -0.20 16.47 10.88
N ILE A 59 -0.78 15.29 10.58
CA ILE A 59 -2.19 15.00 10.88
C ILE A 59 -2.26 14.58 12.34
N ASP A 60 -3.20 15.16 13.11
CA ASP A 60 -3.42 14.76 14.49
C ASP A 60 -4.16 13.40 14.51
N THR A 61 -3.47 12.35 14.91
CA THR A 61 -3.97 10.99 15.04
C THR A 61 -4.30 10.62 16.50
N GLY A 62 -4.49 11.60 17.38
CA GLY A 62 -4.83 11.39 18.77
C GLY A 62 -3.80 10.51 19.50
N PHE A 63 -4.27 9.37 20.06
CA PHE A 63 -3.41 8.42 20.77
C PHE A 63 -2.52 7.57 19.86
N ALA A 64 -2.83 7.48 18.55
CA ALA A 64 -2.12 6.65 17.59
C ALA A 64 -0.82 7.33 17.15
N THR A 65 0.29 6.97 17.80
CA THR A 65 1.61 7.57 17.60
C THR A 65 2.69 6.53 17.24
N ALA A 66 2.26 5.31 16.95
CA ALA A 66 3.10 4.20 16.49
C ALA A 66 2.53 3.59 15.21
N CYS A 67 2.10 4.49 14.27
CA CYS A 67 1.62 4.11 12.95
C CYS A 67 2.76 3.51 12.13
N ASN A 68 2.45 2.46 11.38
CA ASN A 68 3.35 1.90 10.39
C ASN A 68 3.03 2.47 8.98
N ASN A 69 3.61 1.88 7.94
CA ASN A 69 3.45 2.31 6.56
C ASN A 69 2.16 1.80 5.88
N ASP A 70 1.21 1.20 6.64
CA ASP A 70 -0.07 0.72 6.15
C ASP A 70 -1.16 1.74 6.47
N HIS A 71 -1.33 2.74 5.62
CA HIS A 71 -2.30 3.82 5.78
C HIS A 71 -2.87 4.22 4.42
N GLY A 72 -3.98 4.95 4.41
CA GLY A 72 -4.56 5.43 3.16
C GLY A 72 -5.79 6.30 3.35
N ILE A 73 -6.29 6.82 2.24
CA ILE A 73 -7.43 7.73 2.19
C ILE A 73 -8.63 7.00 1.58
N SER A 74 -9.82 7.18 2.15
CA SER A 74 -11.06 6.64 1.58
C SER A 74 -11.33 7.22 0.19
N PRO A 75 -12.06 6.49 -0.70
CA PRO A 75 -12.35 6.96 -2.06
C PRO A 75 -13.09 8.30 -2.12
N ASP A 76 -13.85 8.66 -1.09
CA ASP A 76 -14.54 9.95 -0.98
C ASP A 76 -13.67 11.08 -0.41
N GLY A 77 -12.41 10.77 -0.02
CA GLY A 77 -11.44 11.72 0.50
C GLY A 77 -11.69 12.19 1.94
N THR A 78 -12.67 11.66 2.64
CA THR A 78 -13.10 12.18 3.95
C THR A 78 -12.47 11.47 5.14
N THR A 79 -11.99 10.24 4.95
CA THR A 79 -11.52 9.35 6.02
C THR A 79 -10.08 8.92 5.78
N LEU A 80 -9.24 9.06 6.79
CA LEU A 80 -7.92 8.45 6.88
C LEU A 80 -8.03 7.09 7.57
N VAL A 81 -7.43 6.06 7.02
CA VAL A 81 -7.20 4.78 7.67
C VAL A 81 -5.72 4.65 8.04
N ILE A 82 -5.45 4.09 9.21
CA ILE A 82 -4.10 3.85 9.73
C ILE A 82 -4.03 2.47 10.37
N SER A 83 -2.86 1.86 10.31
CA SER A 83 -2.49 0.71 11.12
C SER A 83 -1.54 1.17 12.21
N ASP A 84 -1.93 1.03 13.47
CA ASP A 84 -1.22 1.55 14.63
C ASP A 84 -1.14 0.51 15.76
N LYS A 85 -0.06 0.53 16.52
CA LYS A 85 0.19 -0.41 17.63
C LYS A 85 0.18 0.21 19.03
N SER A 86 -0.12 1.51 19.15
CA SER A 86 -0.03 2.25 20.43
C SER A 86 -0.92 1.68 21.52
N GLU A 87 -2.15 1.28 21.17
CA GLU A 87 -3.13 0.80 22.15
C GLU A 87 -2.96 -0.69 22.49
N THR A 88 -2.70 -1.53 21.47
CA THR A 88 -2.73 -2.99 21.62
C THR A 88 -1.35 -3.63 21.73
N GLY A 89 -0.28 -2.88 21.44
CA GLY A 89 1.09 -3.41 21.27
C GLY A 89 1.29 -4.17 19.95
N GLN A 90 0.22 -4.40 19.17
CA GLN A 90 0.23 -5.06 17.86
C GLN A 90 -0.53 -4.19 16.86
N SER A 91 -0.23 -4.34 15.56
CA SER A 91 -0.89 -3.57 14.51
C SER A 91 -2.40 -3.79 14.52
N CYS A 92 -3.15 -2.70 14.58
CA CYS A 92 -4.61 -2.67 14.57
C CYS A 92 -5.09 -1.57 13.63
N ILE A 93 -6.16 -1.81 12.90
CA ILE A 93 -6.70 -0.86 11.92
C ILE A 93 -7.66 0.11 12.60
N TYR A 94 -7.44 1.40 12.36
CA TYR A 94 -8.27 2.50 12.86
C TYR A 94 -8.65 3.42 11.69
N THR A 95 -9.77 4.11 11.85
CA THR A 95 -10.20 5.20 10.95
C THR A 95 -10.42 6.49 11.73
N LEU A 96 -10.16 7.63 11.09
CA LEU A 96 -10.40 8.97 11.64
C LEU A 96 -10.70 9.94 10.48
N PRO A 97 -11.24 11.16 10.75
CA PRO A 97 -11.37 12.18 9.71
C PRO A 97 -10.03 12.51 9.05
N ILE A 98 -10.05 12.84 7.75
CA ILE A 98 -8.82 13.17 7.00
C ILE A 98 -8.06 14.35 7.59
N ASP A 99 -8.73 15.29 8.24
CA ASP A 99 -8.12 16.46 8.89
C ASP A 99 -7.62 16.15 10.32
N GLY A 100 -7.72 14.89 10.75
CA GLY A 100 -7.30 14.45 12.08
C GLY A 100 -8.44 14.30 13.07
N GLY A 101 -8.13 13.72 14.23
CA GLY A 101 -9.11 13.48 15.30
C GLY A 101 -8.81 12.22 16.09
N VAL A 102 -9.82 11.75 16.84
CA VAL A 102 -9.70 10.54 17.65
C VAL A 102 -9.92 9.31 16.76
N PRO A 103 -8.92 8.40 16.66
CA PRO A 103 -9.06 7.17 15.88
C PRO A 103 -10.17 6.26 16.44
N ARG A 104 -10.97 5.70 15.54
CA ARG A 104 -11.97 4.68 15.83
C ARG A 104 -11.45 3.33 15.36
N ARG A 105 -11.40 2.38 16.27
CA ARG A 105 -10.95 1.01 16.00
C ARG A 105 -11.89 0.31 15.01
N ILE A 106 -11.30 -0.43 14.04
CA ILE A 106 -12.02 -1.18 13.01
C ILE A 106 -11.87 -2.68 13.20
N THR A 107 -10.65 -3.18 13.48
CA THR A 107 -10.41 -4.62 13.66
C THR A 107 -10.34 -4.97 15.15
N ASP A 108 -11.11 -5.97 15.55
CA ASP A 108 -11.07 -6.50 16.93
C ASP A 108 -9.89 -7.46 17.12
N ASN A 109 -9.58 -8.26 16.09
CA ASN A 109 -8.47 -9.19 16.11
C ASN A 109 -7.18 -8.50 15.64
N VAL A 110 -6.06 -8.85 16.26
CA VAL A 110 -4.72 -8.31 15.97
C VAL A 110 -3.70 -9.45 15.85
N PRO A 111 -2.62 -9.30 15.08
CA PRO A 111 -2.28 -8.15 14.28
C PRO A 111 -3.07 -8.08 12.95
N SER A 112 -3.31 -6.86 12.49
CA SER A 112 -3.97 -6.55 11.22
C SER A 112 -3.31 -5.34 10.58
N TRP A 113 -3.02 -5.40 9.27
CA TRP A 113 -2.33 -4.36 8.50
C TRP A 113 -3.19 -3.98 7.30
N TRP A 114 -3.59 -2.71 7.23
CA TRP A 114 -4.45 -2.20 6.17
C TRP A 114 -3.67 -2.06 4.86
N HIS A 115 -4.37 -2.32 3.70
CA HIS A 115 -3.75 -2.11 2.40
C HIS A 115 -4.68 -1.47 1.37
N GLY A 116 -5.97 -1.76 1.34
CA GLY A 116 -6.82 -1.25 0.28
C GLY A 116 -8.28 -0.98 0.66
N TRP A 117 -8.88 0.02 0.02
CA TRP A 117 -10.31 0.30 0.06
C TRP A 117 -11.03 -0.32 -1.13
N SER A 118 -12.24 -0.85 -0.91
CA SER A 118 -13.14 -1.10 -2.04
C SER A 118 -13.49 0.22 -2.73
N PRO A 119 -13.70 0.25 -4.07
CA PRO A 119 -13.98 1.49 -4.79
C PRO A 119 -15.22 2.24 -4.30
N ASP A 120 -16.19 1.53 -3.71
CA ASP A 120 -17.39 2.12 -3.11
C ASP A 120 -17.20 2.59 -1.65
N GLY A 121 -15.99 2.43 -1.07
CA GLY A 121 -15.63 2.84 0.28
C GLY A 121 -16.29 2.03 1.41
N ARG A 122 -16.99 0.94 1.09
CA ARG A 122 -17.76 0.18 2.10
C ARG A 122 -16.98 -0.92 2.78
N THR A 123 -15.89 -1.39 2.16
CA THR A 123 -15.10 -2.51 2.62
C THR A 123 -13.61 -2.17 2.54
N MET A 124 -12.83 -2.71 3.44
CA MET A 124 -11.36 -2.63 3.43
C MET A 124 -10.78 -4.02 3.30
N ALA A 125 -9.69 -4.15 2.53
CA ALA A 125 -8.87 -5.34 2.46
C ALA A 125 -7.58 -5.11 3.26
N TYR A 126 -7.13 -6.14 3.96
CA TYR A 126 -5.97 -6.08 4.81
C TYR A 126 -5.30 -7.44 4.96
N ALA A 127 -4.01 -7.44 5.28
CA ALA A 127 -3.29 -8.62 5.69
C ALA A 127 -3.45 -8.82 7.20
N ALA A 128 -3.56 -10.06 7.64
CA ALA A 128 -3.64 -10.36 9.07
C ALA A 128 -3.04 -11.71 9.41
N ALA A 129 -2.30 -11.75 10.53
CA ALA A 129 -1.84 -13.01 11.10
C ALA A 129 -2.91 -13.53 12.07
N ARG A 130 -3.32 -14.78 11.84
CA ARG A 130 -4.19 -15.55 12.73
C ARG A 130 -3.50 -16.89 13.04
N ASP A 131 -4.14 -17.78 13.80
CA ASP A 131 -3.54 -19.01 14.33
C ASP A 131 -2.82 -19.88 13.31
N ASP A 132 -3.25 -19.87 12.06
CA ASP A 132 -2.76 -20.71 10.97
C ASP A 132 -1.91 -19.98 9.91
N GLY A 133 -1.59 -18.71 10.11
CA GLY A 133 -0.69 -17.98 9.23
C GLY A 133 -1.12 -16.57 8.86
N MET A 134 -0.53 -16.08 7.78
CA MET A 134 -0.76 -14.74 7.23
C MET A 134 -1.70 -14.84 6.04
N ASP A 135 -2.86 -14.18 6.10
CA ASP A 135 -3.90 -14.24 5.09
C ASP A 135 -4.51 -12.88 4.77
N ILE A 136 -5.24 -12.83 3.64
CA ILE A 136 -6.03 -11.67 3.25
C ILE A 136 -7.41 -11.76 3.88
N TYR A 137 -7.80 -10.68 4.52
CA TYR A 137 -9.11 -10.50 5.11
C TYR A 137 -9.79 -9.25 4.56
N THR A 138 -11.10 -9.22 4.67
CA THR A 138 -11.90 -8.01 4.45
C THR A 138 -12.76 -7.72 5.68
N VAL A 139 -13.06 -6.45 5.88
CA VAL A 139 -13.96 -5.96 6.93
C VAL A 139 -14.75 -4.76 6.41
N ARG A 140 -15.96 -4.54 6.91
CA ARG A 140 -16.71 -3.32 6.58
C ARG A 140 -15.96 -2.09 7.10
N SER A 141 -16.02 -0.98 6.38
CA SER A 141 -15.42 0.30 6.83
C SER A 141 -16.02 0.82 8.15
N SER A 142 -17.21 0.33 8.51
CA SER A 142 -17.83 0.55 9.82
C SER A 142 -17.30 -0.37 10.92
N GLY A 143 -16.42 -1.32 10.63
CA GLY A 143 -16.02 -2.39 11.53
C GLY A 143 -17.02 -3.55 11.56
N GLY A 144 -16.78 -4.53 12.39
CA GLY A 144 -17.60 -5.72 12.59
C GLY A 144 -16.87 -7.01 12.22
N GLU A 145 -17.62 -8.04 11.81
CA GLU A 145 -17.06 -9.36 11.48
C GLU A 145 -16.08 -9.30 10.29
N GLU A 146 -14.91 -9.91 10.45
CA GLU A 146 -13.92 -10.07 9.40
C GLU A 146 -14.22 -11.31 8.54
N THR A 147 -13.94 -11.21 7.23
CA THR A 147 -14.08 -12.32 6.30
C THR A 147 -12.70 -12.68 5.74
N ARG A 148 -12.26 -13.91 5.94
CA ARG A 148 -11.03 -14.44 5.34
C ARG A 148 -11.28 -14.77 3.87
N LEU A 149 -10.39 -14.31 2.97
CA LEU A 149 -10.48 -14.53 1.52
C LEU A 149 -9.51 -15.60 1.01
N THR A 150 -8.43 -15.88 1.74
CA THR A 150 -7.40 -16.85 1.34
C THR A 150 -7.40 -18.07 2.27
N ASP A 151 -6.75 -19.14 1.86
CA ASP A 151 -6.95 -20.49 2.40
C ASP A 151 -5.81 -21.02 3.27
N GLY A 152 -4.85 -20.16 3.66
CA GLY A 152 -3.69 -20.58 4.46
C GLY A 152 -2.64 -21.39 3.69
N GLY A 153 -2.69 -21.42 2.34
CA GLY A 153 -1.74 -22.16 1.51
C GLY A 153 -0.39 -21.50 1.29
N GLY A 154 -0.09 -20.40 2.00
CA GLY A 154 1.14 -19.63 1.88
C GLY A 154 1.14 -18.40 2.79
N HIS A 155 2.11 -17.51 2.60
CA HIS A 155 2.10 -16.15 3.15
C HIS A 155 1.38 -15.23 2.15
N TYR A 156 0.38 -14.48 2.60
CA TYR A 156 -0.43 -13.58 1.79
C TYR A 156 -0.35 -12.16 2.35
N ASP A 157 -0.05 -11.16 1.48
CA ASP A 157 0.13 -9.78 1.92
C ASP A 157 -0.22 -8.79 0.80
N GLY A 158 -0.29 -7.49 1.14
CA GLY A 158 -0.43 -6.37 0.22
C GLY A 158 -1.72 -6.37 -0.62
N PRO A 159 -2.92 -6.61 -0.05
CA PRO A 159 -4.15 -6.67 -0.84
C PRO A 159 -4.61 -5.28 -1.31
N ASP A 160 -4.88 -5.13 -2.60
CA ASP A 160 -5.47 -3.92 -3.15
C ASP A 160 -6.57 -4.23 -4.18
N TYR A 161 -7.65 -3.45 -4.17
CA TYR A 161 -8.81 -3.66 -5.04
C TYR A 161 -8.56 -3.17 -6.45
N THR A 162 -9.13 -3.88 -7.45
CA THR A 162 -9.29 -3.33 -8.79
C THR A 162 -10.34 -2.21 -8.78
N PRO A 163 -10.22 -1.19 -9.68
CA PRO A 163 -11.14 -0.06 -9.70
C PRO A 163 -12.59 -0.45 -10.05
N ASP A 164 -12.81 -1.61 -10.69
CA ASP A 164 -14.16 -2.15 -10.94
C ASP A 164 -14.72 -2.95 -9.75
N GLY A 165 -13.96 -3.11 -8.67
CA GLY A 165 -14.34 -3.80 -7.44
C GLY A 165 -14.53 -5.30 -7.57
N LYS A 166 -14.08 -5.94 -8.66
CA LYS A 166 -14.30 -7.38 -8.87
C LYS A 166 -13.20 -8.25 -8.31
N TRP A 167 -11.97 -7.73 -8.24
CA TRP A 167 -10.79 -8.45 -7.82
C TRP A 167 -10.05 -7.72 -6.72
N ILE A 168 -9.33 -8.49 -5.91
CA ILE A 168 -8.29 -8.04 -5.00
C ILE A 168 -6.98 -8.66 -5.47
N TRP A 169 -6.01 -7.81 -5.81
CA TRP A 169 -4.63 -8.22 -6.05
C TRP A 169 -3.89 -8.33 -4.73
N PHE A 170 -2.94 -9.25 -4.64
CA PHE A 170 -2.10 -9.46 -3.47
C PHE A 170 -0.81 -10.17 -3.87
N ASN A 171 0.11 -10.33 -2.96
CA ASN A 171 1.29 -11.17 -3.15
C ASN A 171 1.25 -12.40 -2.26
N SER A 172 1.79 -13.53 -2.77
CA SER A 172 1.89 -14.78 -2.02
C SER A 172 3.01 -15.67 -2.53
N ASP A 173 3.60 -16.44 -1.60
CA ASP A 173 4.59 -17.49 -1.87
C ASP A 173 3.96 -18.88 -2.06
N ARG A 174 2.64 -18.98 -2.14
CA ARG A 174 1.91 -20.26 -2.34
C ARG A 174 2.36 -21.07 -3.57
N GLY A 175 2.99 -20.40 -4.54
CA GLY A 175 3.57 -21.02 -5.74
C GLY A 175 5.06 -21.36 -5.61
N GLY A 176 5.66 -21.18 -4.43
CA GLY A 176 7.08 -21.44 -4.14
C GLY A 176 7.92 -20.17 -3.92
N THR A 177 7.71 -19.14 -4.71
CA THR A 177 8.33 -17.81 -4.52
C THR A 177 7.24 -16.75 -4.41
N MET A 178 7.56 -15.63 -3.77
CA MET A 178 6.63 -14.51 -3.64
C MET A 178 6.32 -13.91 -5.01
N GLN A 179 5.08 -14.05 -5.45
CA GLN A 179 4.57 -13.59 -6.75
C GLN A 179 3.25 -12.86 -6.56
N LEU A 180 2.79 -12.17 -7.61
CA LEU A 180 1.49 -11.50 -7.60
C LEU A 180 0.38 -12.49 -7.96
N TRP A 181 -0.72 -12.36 -7.24
CA TRP A 181 -1.94 -13.14 -7.38
C TRP A 181 -3.15 -12.22 -7.35
N ARG A 182 -4.30 -12.70 -7.77
CA ARG A 182 -5.59 -12.03 -7.55
C ARG A 182 -6.65 -13.02 -7.13
N VAL A 183 -7.64 -12.55 -6.40
CA VAL A 183 -8.82 -13.30 -5.97
C VAL A 183 -10.07 -12.45 -6.19
N ARG A 184 -11.20 -13.08 -6.49
CA ARG A 184 -12.47 -12.34 -6.53
C ARG A 184 -12.84 -11.83 -5.14
N THR A 185 -13.58 -10.74 -5.09
CA THR A 185 -14.01 -10.13 -3.81
C THR A 185 -14.91 -11.01 -2.95
N ASP A 186 -15.46 -12.09 -3.51
CA ASP A 186 -16.19 -13.13 -2.79
C ASP A 186 -15.29 -14.30 -2.30
N GLY A 187 -13.98 -14.21 -2.51
CA GLY A 187 -12.99 -15.24 -2.13
C GLY A 187 -12.80 -16.36 -3.16
N SER A 188 -13.53 -16.38 -4.27
CA SER A 188 -13.39 -17.39 -5.32
C SER A 188 -12.31 -17.05 -6.35
N GLY A 189 -11.85 -18.06 -7.10
CA GLY A 189 -11.08 -17.85 -8.33
C GLY A 189 -9.70 -17.22 -8.09
N ILE A 190 -8.88 -17.81 -7.20
CA ILE A 190 -7.49 -17.37 -7.00
C ILE A 190 -6.66 -17.67 -8.27
N GLU A 191 -5.99 -16.65 -8.81
CA GLU A 191 -5.20 -16.70 -10.05
C GLU A 191 -3.80 -16.14 -9.84
N GLN A 192 -2.77 -16.83 -10.35
CA GLN A 192 -1.39 -16.32 -10.36
C GLN A 192 -1.19 -15.37 -11.54
N MET A 193 -0.67 -14.17 -11.28
CA MET A 193 -0.53 -13.08 -12.26
C MET A 193 0.91 -12.87 -12.72
N THR A 194 1.90 -13.20 -11.89
CA THR A 194 3.32 -13.19 -12.25
C THR A 194 3.98 -14.53 -11.93
N ASN A 195 4.98 -14.89 -12.74
CA ASN A 195 5.79 -16.08 -12.52
C ASN A 195 7.16 -15.86 -13.16
N ASP A 196 7.94 -15.00 -12.53
CA ASP A 196 9.31 -14.66 -12.95
C ASP A 196 10.33 -15.01 -11.85
N ASP A 197 11.58 -14.69 -12.05
CA ASP A 197 12.67 -14.95 -11.10
C ASP A 197 12.79 -13.91 -9.99
N ARG A 198 11.93 -12.90 -9.97
CA ARG A 198 11.92 -11.85 -8.96
C ARG A 198 11.05 -12.24 -7.76
N VAL A 199 11.22 -11.50 -6.67
CA VAL A 199 10.40 -11.59 -5.47
C VAL A 199 9.48 -10.37 -5.46
N ASN A 200 8.19 -10.57 -5.79
CA ASN A 200 7.23 -9.52 -6.16
C ASN A 200 6.26 -9.22 -5.02
N TRP A 201 6.12 -7.92 -4.65
CA TRP A 201 5.36 -7.44 -3.49
C TRP A 201 4.47 -6.25 -3.85
N PHE A 202 3.40 -6.04 -3.06
CA PHE A 202 2.54 -4.85 -3.01
C PHE A 202 1.99 -4.41 -4.38
N PRO A 203 1.10 -5.21 -4.99
CA PRO A 203 0.46 -4.85 -6.25
C PRO A 203 -0.59 -3.76 -6.06
N HIS A 204 -0.50 -2.68 -6.83
CA HIS A 204 -1.42 -1.56 -6.83
C HIS A 204 -2.02 -1.35 -8.22
N PRO A 205 -3.29 -1.77 -8.46
CA PRO A 205 -4.00 -1.47 -9.70
C PRO A 205 -4.13 0.04 -9.92
N SER A 206 -3.90 0.48 -11.17
CA SER A 206 -4.12 1.89 -11.54
C SER A 206 -5.62 2.22 -11.51
N PRO A 207 -6.03 3.47 -11.17
CA PRO A 207 -7.44 3.87 -11.13
C PRO A 207 -8.21 3.65 -12.43
N ASP A 208 -7.54 3.75 -13.60
CA ASP A 208 -8.14 3.46 -14.92
C ASP A 208 -8.19 1.95 -15.26
N GLY A 209 -7.63 1.10 -14.40
CA GLY A 209 -7.60 -0.36 -14.57
C GLY A 209 -6.70 -0.85 -15.71
N THR A 210 -5.78 -0.04 -16.23
CA THR A 210 -4.95 -0.43 -17.39
C THR A 210 -3.62 -1.06 -17.01
N ALA A 211 -3.17 -0.90 -15.77
CA ALA A 211 -1.89 -1.43 -15.27
C ALA A 211 -1.96 -1.78 -13.79
N VAL A 212 -1.03 -2.62 -13.34
CA VAL A 212 -0.78 -2.87 -11.92
C VAL A 212 0.69 -2.57 -11.63
N LEU A 213 0.94 -1.63 -10.72
CA LEU A 213 2.27 -1.29 -10.23
C LEU A 213 2.64 -2.23 -9.09
N TYR A 214 3.91 -2.64 -8.99
CA TYR A 214 4.39 -3.47 -7.91
C TYR A 214 5.89 -3.30 -7.65
N LEU A 215 6.33 -3.76 -6.48
CA LEU A 215 7.73 -3.77 -6.04
C LEU A 215 8.37 -5.12 -6.36
N ALA A 216 9.52 -5.13 -7.02
CA ALA A 216 10.26 -6.34 -7.36
C ALA A 216 11.68 -6.31 -6.78
N TYR A 217 12.00 -7.30 -5.97
CA TYR A 217 13.35 -7.55 -5.46
C TYR A 217 14.12 -8.53 -6.35
N GLU A 218 15.43 -8.59 -6.15
CA GLU A 218 16.27 -9.63 -6.74
C GLU A 218 15.87 -11.03 -6.27
N ALA A 219 16.11 -12.02 -7.12
CA ALA A 219 15.87 -13.42 -6.81
C ALA A 219 16.53 -13.84 -5.48
N GLY A 220 15.81 -14.59 -4.66
CA GLY A 220 16.30 -15.09 -3.37
C GLY A 220 16.26 -14.08 -2.23
N THR A 221 15.69 -12.88 -2.43
CA THR A 221 15.45 -11.95 -1.33
C THR A 221 14.41 -12.54 -0.38
N GLU A 222 14.74 -12.61 0.91
CA GLU A 222 13.80 -13.03 1.96
C GLU A 222 12.97 -11.84 2.44
N GLY A 223 11.64 -12.01 2.48
CA GLY A 223 10.69 -10.94 2.88
C GLY A 223 10.74 -9.73 1.94
N HIS A 224 10.48 -8.55 2.51
CA HIS A 224 10.45 -7.27 1.80
C HIS A 224 11.31 -6.20 2.51
N PRO A 225 12.63 -6.43 2.67
CA PRO A 225 13.50 -5.55 3.45
C PRO A 225 13.62 -4.17 2.82
N ARG A 226 13.83 -3.15 3.68
CA ARG A 226 14.28 -1.83 3.27
C ARG A 226 15.78 -1.86 2.90
N ASP A 227 16.24 -0.79 2.26
CA ASP A 227 17.67 -0.57 1.91
C ASP A 227 18.20 -1.62 0.94
N ARG A 228 17.46 -1.83 -0.15
CA ARG A 228 17.80 -2.73 -1.25
C ARG A 228 17.70 -2.03 -2.61
N ASP A 229 18.43 -2.56 -3.58
CA ASP A 229 18.16 -2.29 -4.99
C ASP A 229 16.89 -3.03 -5.37
N VAL A 230 15.90 -2.29 -5.82
CA VAL A 230 14.58 -2.78 -6.21
C VAL A 230 14.13 -2.13 -7.50
N GLU A 231 13.12 -2.73 -8.10
CA GLU A 231 12.45 -2.16 -9.27
C GLU A 231 10.97 -1.95 -8.96
N LEU A 232 10.44 -0.80 -9.38
CA LEU A 232 9.01 -0.62 -9.55
C LEU A 232 8.66 -1.07 -10.96
N ARG A 233 7.79 -2.06 -11.04
CA ARG A 233 7.40 -2.69 -12.29
C ARG A 233 5.91 -2.53 -12.54
N LEU A 234 5.55 -2.59 -13.81
CA LEU A 234 4.17 -2.59 -14.27
C LEU A 234 3.87 -3.91 -14.96
N VAL A 235 2.68 -4.44 -14.73
CA VAL A 235 2.12 -5.62 -15.37
C VAL A 235 0.71 -5.30 -15.88
N ASN A 236 0.27 -5.95 -16.98
CA ASN A 236 -1.10 -5.81 -17.48
C ASN A 236 -2.11 -6.42 -16.48
N PRO A 237 -3.34 -5.91 -16.39
CA PRO A 237 -4.38 -6.43 -15.48
C PRO A 237 -4.72 -7.91 -15.72
N GLU A 238 -4.52 -8.41 -16.94
CA GLU A 238 -4.72 -9.83 -17.29
C GLU A 238 -3.41 -10.66 -17.22
N GLY A 239 -2.36 -10.09 -16.62
CA GLY A 239 -1.03 -10.70 -16.58
C GLY A 239 -0.19 -10.41 -17.82
N GLY A 240 1.12 -10.63 -17.72
CA GLY A 240 2.07 -10.40 -18.81
C GLY A 240 2.37 -8.92 -19.08
N GLY A 241 3.16 -8.65 -20.12
CA GLY A 241 3.58 -7.28 -20.46
C GLY A 241 4.43 -6.61 -19.38
N ILE A 242 5.15 -7.38 -18.57
CA ILE A 242 5.96 -6.87 -17.47
C ILE A 242 7.03 -5.92 -18.00
N ARG A 243 7.12 -4.74 -17.41
CA ARG A 243 8.17 -3.76 -17.71
C ARG A 243 8.62 -3.03 -16.44
N THR A 244 9.90 -2.71 -16.36
CA THR A 244 10.44 -1.86 -15.29
C THR A 244 10.09 -0.40 -15.59
N ALA A 245 9.46 0.27 -14.64
CA ALA A 245 9.20 1.70 -14.69
C ALA A 245 10.33 2.49 -14.03
N VAL A 246 10.79 2.04 -12.85
CA VAL A 246 11.84 2.73 -12.07
C VAL A 246 12.77 1.69 -11.45
N SER A 247 14.09 1.95 -11.45
CA SER A 247 15.06 1.23 -10.61
C SER A 247 15.55 2.19 -9.52
N LEU A 248 15.50 1.76 -8.26
CA LEU A 248 15.81 2.63 -7.12
C LEU A 248 16.48 1.87 -5.97
N PHE A 249 17.08 2.62 -5.06
CA PHE A 249 17.44 2.12 -3.74
C PHE A 249 16.29 2.44 -2.77
N GLY A 250 15.62 1.38 -2.27
CA GLY A 250 14.34 1.49 -1.55
C GLY A 250 13.99 0.23 -0.80
N GLY A 251 12.78 -0.27 -1.02
CA GLY A 251 12.23 -1.49 -0.42
C GLY A 251 10.79 -1.29 0.03
N GLN A 252 10.40 -1.96 1.11
CA GLN A 252 9.02 -1.98 1.62
C GLN A 252 8.36 -0.59 1.63
N GLY A 253 8.98 0.41 2.23
CA GLY A 253 8.40 1.75 2.37
C GLY A 253 8.29 2.53 1.06
N SER A 254 8.75 2.01 -0.08
CA SER A 254 8.70 2.74 -1.35
C SER A 254 7.28 2.89 -1.87
N ILE A 255 6.48 1.81 -1.90
CA ILE A 255 5.09 1.78 -2.39
C ILE A 255 4.22 0.79 -1.61
N ASN A 256 4.31 0.73 -0.29
CA ASN A 256 3.58 -0.26 0.51
C ASN A 256 2.04 -0.15 0.43
N VAL A 257 1.50 0.99 0.04
CA VAL A 257 0.07 1.30 -0.06
C VAL A 257 -0.27 1.89 -1.43
N PRO A 258 -1.57 1.98 -1.81
CA PRO A 258 -1.98 2.57 -3.08
C PRO A 258 -1.35 3.94 -3.31
N CYS A 259 -0.61 4.09 -4.40
CA CYS A 259 0.27 5.25 -4.63
C CYS A 259 0.05 5.93 -5.99
N TRP A 260 -0.96 5.52 -6.77
CA TRP A 260 -1.32 6.14 -8.03
C TRP A 260 -2.00 7.50 -7.85
N ALA A 261 -1.70 8.42 -8.74
CA ALA A 261 -2.51 9.63 -8.93
C ALA A 261 -3.92 9.23 -9.40
N PRO A 262 -4.99 9.95 -8.98
CA PRO A 262 -6.36 9.57 -9.28
C PRO A 262 -6.69 9.53 -10.78
N ASP A 263 -5.94 10.25 -11.60
CA ASP A 263 -6.07 10.26 -13.07
C ASP A 263 -5.20 9.21 -13.78
N SER A 264 -4.49 8.35 -13.02
CA SER A 264 -3.59 7.31 -13.52
C SER A 264 -2.37 7.80 -14.31
N THR A 265 -2.12 9.10 -14.39
CA THR A 265 -1.01 9.66 -15.18
C THR A 265 0.34 9.52 -14.50
N ALA A 266 0.34 9.36 -13.16
CA ALA A 266 1.55 9.26 -12.36
C ALA A 266 1.35 8.36 -11.13
N PHE A 267 2.46 7.98 -10.50
CA PHE A 267 2.46 7.39 -9.16
C PHE A 267 3.54 8.03 -8.29
N ALA A 268 3.31 8.03 -6.96
CA ALA A 268 4.26 8.52 -5.99
C ALA A 268 5.02 7.34 -5.35
N TYR A 269 6.30 7.54 -5.05
CA TYR A 269 7.11 6.55 -4.34
C TYR A 269 8.18 7.23 -3.47
N VAL A 270 8.72 6.48 -2.50
CA VAL A 270 9.89 6.91 -1.73
C VAL A 270 11.13 6.17 -2.20
N ARG A 271 12.21 6.93 -2.39
CA ARG A 271 13.57 6.38 -2.54
C ARG A 271 14.48 6.89 -1.44
N TYR A 272 15.51 6.13 -1.14
CA TYR A 272 16.51 6.45 -0.13
C TYR A 272 17.87 6.74 -0.76
N ALA A 273 18.64 7.63 -0.14
CA ALA A 273 20.02 7.80 -0.52
C ALA A 273 20.82 6.57 -0.08
N ARG A 274 21.73 6.11 -0.93
CA ARG A 274 22.69 5.07 -0.56
C ARG A 274 23.58 5.57 0.61
N PRO A 275 23.96 4.68 1.53
CA PRO A 275 24.90 5.02 2.62
C PRO A 275 26.22 5.57 2.13
#